data_4a7d999b6b6b65ea71cc7de540f7eaf8
#
_entry.id   4a7d999b6b6b65ea71cc7de540f7eaf8
#
_cell.length_a   1.000
_cell.length_b   1.000
_cell.length_c   1.000
_cell.angle_alpha   90.00
_cell.angle_beta   90.00
_cell.angle_gamma   90.00
#
_symmetry.space_group_name_H-M   'P 1'
#
loop_
_entity.id
_entity.type
_entity.pdbx_description
1 polymer ?
#
loop_
_entity_poly.entity_id
_entity_poly.type
_entity_poly.pdbx_seq_one_letter_code
_entity_poly.pdbx_strand_id
1 'polypeptide(L)'
;INAASGSEKSTITGDNEDYSQYKPRGYYEGDPTLEAYFRAMIWYGRMGFTQRDEDLDRSALLMTLALHASALDSWSHVYAVTSFFAGAADDCGYYEYYPLATAVYGDDVSVGALAGKDTEWQRYHDLTTQMRAPQVNSVADADGQSEDKGFRFLGQRFTLDARIFSQLIYDRVGTSPSGERRMLPNALDVPAAMGSDTALALLRDAGATNYDGYTERMDALRNETKDADGELSSGSLYGRWLYTLDPLLDAKGEGYPDFMRSTEWGKKDLQTYLGSYTELKHDTVLYAKQAIAEAGGQDFDKRDDRGYVEPEPALYYRLSKLTQATKDGLLGYGMLGDDDAGMLDILVSLSSQLQAISEKELSEQALTDDEYELIRGFGVQLEHFWQEVNEADSGRTNLKTYEYPAALVTDVATGDDKVLELGTGKVSTIYVVVPVDGQLRVCTGPVYSFYQFVQPAANRMTDSEWRGLMGVGLSGAKSASAPDVEAWTSGFQLTGDYW
;
A
#
# COMPACT_ATOMS: atom_id res chain seq x y z
N ILE A 1 -2.94 -17.27 18.68
CA ILE A 1 -3.51 -16.64 17.48
C ILE A 1 -4.83 -15.94 17.79
N ASN A 2 -5.85 -16.65 18.32
CA ASN A 2 -7.19 -16.06 18.53
C ASN A 2 -7.20 -14.91 19.56
N ALA A 3 -6.28 -14.87 20.50
CA ALA A 3 -6.15 -13.76 21.45
C ALA A 3 -5.63 -12.48 20.76
N ALA A 4 -4.97 -12.61 19.62
CA ALA A 4 -4.40 -11.52 18.82
C ALA A 4 -3.65 -10.47 19.65
N SER A 5 -2.85 -10.93 20.61
CA SER A 5 -2.14 -10.06 21.55
C SER A 5 -0.90 -10.71 22.12
N GLY A 6 0.09 -9.87 22.46
CA GLY A 6 1.33 -10.27 23.10
C GLY A 6 2.35 -10.89 22.14
N SER A 7 3.58 -11.07 22.66
CA SER A 7 4.66 -11.76 21.97
C SER A 7 5.05 -12.98 22.79
N GLU A 8 5.00 -14.16 22.17
CA GLU A 8 5.30 -15.42 22.82
C GLU A 8 6.05 -16.35 21.87
N LYS A 9 6.75 -17.36 22.40
CA LYS A 9 7.40 -18.38 21.59
C LYS A 9 6.37 -19.25 20.87
N SER A 10 6.54 -19.37 19.55
CA SER A 10 5.80 -20.32 18.74
C SER A 10 6.11 -21.75 19.20
N THR A 11 5.07 -22.55 19.44
CA THR A 11 5.23 -23.97 19.78
C THR A 11 5.67 -24.82 18.60
N ILE A 12 5.67 -24.26 17.39
CA ILE A 12 6.05 -24.94 16.13
C ILE A 12 7.49 -24.61 15.77
N THR A 13 7.84 -23.33 15.69
CA THR A 13 9.17 -22.89 15.25
C THR A 13 10.13 -22.62 16.40
N GLY A 14 9.64 -22.41 17.61
CA GLY A 14 10.45 -22.02 18.78
C GLY A 14 10.85 -20.55 18.80
N ASP A 15 10.58 -19.79 17.73
CA ASP A 15 10.89 -18.37 17.62
C ASP A 15 9.83 -17.51 18.34
N ASN A 16 10.21 -16.28 18.67
CA ASN A 16 9.27 -15.31 19.20
C ASN A 16 8.32 -14.84 18.08
N GLU A 17 7.02 -14.95 18.33
CA GLU A 17 5.97 -14.49 17.45
C GLU A 17 5.18 -13.34 18.05
N ASP A 18 5.01 -12.26 17.30
CA ASP A 18 4.14 -11.13 17.65
C ASP A 18 2.68 -11.47 17.26
N TYR A 19 1.93 -12.00 18.23
CA TYR A 19 0.53 -12.37 18.01
C TYR A 19 -0.40 -11.16 17.85
N SER A 20 0.05 -9.92 18.08
CA SER A 20 -0.75 -8.72 17.77
C SER A 20 -0.99 -8.55 16.26
N GLN A 21 -0.12 -9.14 15.42
CA GLN A 21 -0.28 -9.17 13.97
C GLN A 21 -1.54 -9.92 13.50
N TYR A 22 -2.06 -10.84 14.32
CA TYR A 22 -3.23 -11.66 14.00
C TYR A 22 -4.57 -10.97 14.30
N LYS A 23 -4.56 -9.72 14.77
CA LYS A 23 -5.76 -8.90 14.94
C LYS A 23 -6.33 -8.56 13.55
N PRO A 24 -7.53 -9.08 13.17
CA PRO A 24 -8.17 -8.70 11.91
C PRO A 24 -8.38 -7.19 11.84
N ARG A 25 -8.13 -6.61 10.68
CA ARG A 25 -8.22 -5.18 10.43
C ARG A 25 -8.47 -4.91 8.96
N GLY A 26 -8.73 -3.64 8.61
CA GLY A 26 -9.14 -3.28 7.27
C GLY A 26 -10.44 -3.99 6.89
N TYR A 27 -10.56 -4.40 5.65
CA TYR A 27 -11.76 -5.09 5.12
C TYR A 27 -12.04 -6.47 5.71
N TYR A 28 -11.14 -7.01 6.53
CA TYR A 28 -11.30 -8.31 7.18
C TYR A 28 -12.00 -8.23 8.53
N GLU A 29 -12.30 -7.01 9.02
CA GLU A 29 -12.99 -6.77 10.29
C GLU A 29 -14.50 -7.02 10.14
N GLY A 30 -15.09 -7.73 11.10
CA GLY A 30 -16.55 -7.85 11.26
C GLY A 30 -17.20 -9.02 10.51
N ASP A 31 -16.50 -9.71 9.60
CA ASP A 31 -16.98 -10.96 8.99
C ASP A 31 -16.16 -12.15 9.52
N PRO A 32 -16.80 -13.14 10.17
CA PRO A 32 -16.08 -14.28 10.76
C PRO A 32 -15.26 -15.10 9.75
N THR A 33 -15.68 -15.17 8.49
CA THR A 33 -14.98 -15.92 7.44
C THR A 33 -13.72 -15.15 7.00
N LEU A 34 -13.86 -13.85 6.79
CA LEU A 34 -12.74 -12.98 6.45
C LEU A 34 -11.73 -12.87 7.59
N GLU A 35 -12.20 -12.79 8.84
CA GLU A 35 -11.32 -12.80 10.01
C GLU A 35 -10.55 -14.12 10.14
N ALA A 36 -11.18 -15.25 9.88
CA ALA A 36 -10.50 -16.55 9.89
C ALA A 36 -9.46 -16.65 8.77
N TYR A 37 -9.81 -16.17 7.57
CA TYR A 37 -8.91 -16.09 6.43
C TYR A 37 -7.70 -15.18 6.76
N PHE A 38 -7.94 -14.00 7.34
CA PHE A 38 -6.89 -13.09 7.78
C PHE A 38 -5.87 -13.79 8.68
N ARG A 39 -6.35 -14.44 9.75
CA ARG A 39 -5.46 -15.13 10.71
C ARG A 39 -4.67 -16.26 10.04
N ALA A 40 -5.30 -17.00 9.13
CA ALA A 40 -4.64 -18.07 8.38
C ALA A 40 -3.52 -17.52 7.47
N MET A 41 -3.80 -16.45 6.72
CA MET A 41 -2.83 -15.86 5.81
C MET A 41 -1.65 -15.20 6.54
N ILE A 42 -1.91 -14.50 7.66
CA ILE A 42 -0.84 -14.00 8.54
C ILE A 42 0.03 -15.16 9.02
N TRP A 43 -0.57 -16.27 9.44
CA TRP A 43 0.16 -17.44 9.90
C TRP A 43 1.04 -18.03 8.78
N TYR A 44 0.49 -18.25 7.59
CA TYR A 44 1.23 -18.79 6.44
C TYR A 44 2.38 -17.87 5.98
N GLY A 45 2.19 -16.55 6.13
CA GLY A 45 3.19 -15.57 5.75
C GLY A 45 4.29 -15.36 6.77
N ARG A 46 4.01 -15.59 8.07
CA ARG A 46 4.95 -15.31 9.16
C ARG A 46 5.70 -16.53 9.66
N MET A 47 5.07 -17.72 9.68
CA MET A 47 5.72 -18.93 10.16
C MET A 47 6.85 -19.36 9.21
N GLY A 48 8.09 -19.16 9.66
CA GLY A 48 9.32 -19.53 8.95
C GLY A 48 9.85 -20.87 9.41
N PHE A 49 10.15 -21.75 8.46
CA PHE A 49 10.82 -23.05 8.71
C PHE A 49 12.27 -22.90 8.29
N THR A 50 13.09 -22.47 9.26
CA THR A 50 14.50 -22.10 9.02
C THR A 50 15.39 -23.32 8.80
N GLN A 51 16.37 -23.19 7.89
CA GLN A 51 17.38 -24.21 7.66
C GLN A 51 18.37 -24.36 8.82
N ARG A 52 18.44 -23.42 9.75
CA ARG A 52 19.30 -23.50 10.93
C ARG A 52 18.89 -24.61 11.89
N ASP A 53 17.62 -24.99 11.84
CA ASP A 53 17.06 -26.13 12.57
C ASP A 53 16.75 -27.26 11.58
N GLU A 54 17.45 -28.38 11.70
CA GLU A 54 17.27 -29.52 10.79
C GLU A 54 15.86 -30.10 10.81
N ASP A 55 15.15 -30.05 11.93
CA ASP A 55 13.79 -30.57 12.05
C ASP A 55 12.79 -29.63 11.35
N LEU A 56 13.03 -28.32 11.41
CA LEU A 56 12.25 -27.34 10.66
C LEU A 56 12.52 -27.45 9.16
N ASP A 57 13.77 -27.62 8.74
CA ASP A 57 14.11 -27.80 7.32
C ASP A 57 13.56 -29.13 6.76
N ARG A 58 13.53 -30.20 7.57
CA ARG A 58 12.80 -31.45 7.24
C ARG A 58 11.30 -31.22 7.10
N SER A 59 10.73 -30.41 7.97
CA SER A 59 9.32 -30.05 7.91
C SER A 59 9.01 -29.27 6.63
N ALA A 60 9.89 -28.36 6.21
CA ALA A 60 9.80 -27.64 4.94
C ALA A 60 9.79 -28.59 3.73
N LEU A 61 10.69 -29.61 3.71
CA LEU A 61 10.69 -30.63 2.67
C LEU A 61 9.38 -31.44 2.66
N LEU A 62 8.92 -31.89 3.84
CA LEU A 62 7.66 -32.64 3.95
C LEU A 62 6.46 -31.84 3.47
N MET A 63 6.36 -30.57 3.84
CA MET A 63 5.30 -29.66 3.38
C MET A 63 5.37 -29.46 1.86
N THR A 64 6.55 -29.27 1.31
CA THR A 64 6.77 -29.12 -0.14
C THR A 64 6.26 -30.34 -0.90
N LEU A 65 6.61 -31.54 -0.45
CA LEU A 65 6.17 -32.76 -1.10
C LEU A 65 4.69 -33.09 -0.90
N ALA A 66 4.14 -32.79 0.28
CA ALA A 66 2.71 -32.94 0.54
C ALA A 66 1.88 -31.97 -0.31
N LEU A 67 2.33 -30.72 -0.43
CA LEU A 67 1.72 -29.72 -1.27
C LEU A 67 1.71 -30.16 -2.74
N HIS A 68 2.86 -30.63 -3.26
CA HIS A 68 2.97 -31.15 -4.61
C HIS A 68 2.00 -32.32 -4.88
N ALA A 69 1.87 -33.23 -3.91
CA ALA A 69 1.06 -34.44 -4.08
C ALA A 69 -0.45 -34.21 -4.05
N SER A 70 -0.95 -33.15 -3.39
CA SER A 70 -2.39 -33.08 -3.07
C SER A 70 -3.06 -31.70 -3.20
N ALA A 71 -2.33 -30.60 -3.19
CA ALA A 71 -2.93 -29.27 -3.09
C ALA A 71 -2.27 -28.21 -3.97
N LEU A 72 -1.36 -28.61 -4.86
CA LEU A 72 -0.58 -27.65 -5.66
C LEU A 72 -1.44 -26.72 -6.51
N ASP A 73 -2.48 -27.23 -7.16
CA ASP A 73 -3.35 -26.41 -8.04
C ASP A 73 -4.05 -25.31 -7.25
N SER A 74 -4.62 -25.64 -6.08
CA SER A 74 -5.29 -24.65 -5.23
C SER A 74 -4.30 -23.63 -4.66
N TRP A 75 -3.14 -24.11 -4.20
CA TRP A 75 -2.10 -23.24 -3.65
C TRP A 75 -1.54 -22.31 -4.72
N SER A 76 -1.22 -22.82 -5.91
CA SER A 76 -0.65 -22.03 -6.99
C SER A 76 -1.63 -20.96 -7.50
N HIS A 77 -2.95 -21.26 -7.48
CA HIS A 77 -3.96 -20.26 -7.81
C HIS A 77 -3.96 -19.11 -6.78
N VAL A 78 -4.00 -19.42 -5.49
CA VAL A 78 -3.89 -18.38 -4.43
C VAL A 78 -2.58 -17.61 -4.54
N TYR A 79 -1.46 -18.30 -4.74
CA TYR A 79 -0.15 -17.67 -4.90
C TYR A 79 -0.09 -16.73 -6.11
N ALA A 80 -0.61 -17.15 -7.26
CA ALA A 80 -0.60 -16.36 -8.50
C ALA A 80 -1.45 -15.10 -8.37
N VAL A 81 -2.69 -15.23 -7.86
CA VAL A 81 -3.58 -14.08 -7.66
C VAL A 81 -2.98 -13.09 -6.67
N THR A 82 -2.49 -13.56 -5.53
CA THR A 82 -1.89 -12.68 -4.53
C THR A 82 -0.58 -12.06 -4.99
N SER A 83 0.18 -12.74 -5.87
CA SER A 83 1.36 -12.16 -6.51
C SER A 83 1.02 -11.10 -7.56
N PHE A 84 -0.08 -11.24 -8.27
CA PHE A 84 -0.58 -10.23 -9.18
C PHE A 84 -0.90 -8.93 -8.44
N PHE A 85 -1.54 -9.01 -7.27
CA PHE A 85 -1.85 -7.83 -6.45
C PHE A 85 -0.60 -7.23 -5.79
N ALA A 86 0.16 -8.02 -5.03
CA ALA A 86 1.17 -7.51 -4.10
C ALA A 86 2.62 -7.85 -4.45
N GLY A 87 2.86 -8.60 -5.52
CA GLY A 87 4.18 -9.04 -5.91
C GLY A 87 4.56 -10.45 -5.46
N ALA A 88 5.74 -10.91 -5.87
CA ALA A 88 6.25 -12.21 -5.50
C ALA A 88 6.60 -12.28 -4.00
N ALA A 89 6.63 -13.49 -3.45
CA ALA A 89 7.09 -13.70 -2.10
C ALA A 89 8.58 -13.33 -1.95
N ASP A 90 8.91 -12.66 -0.87
CA ASP A 90 10.30 -12.34 -0.51
C ASP A 90 11.03 -13.56 -0.01
N ASP A 91 10.34 -14.43 0.69
CA ASP A 91 10.87 -15.70 1.23
C ASP A 91 10.87 -16.82 0.18
N CYS A 92 11.73 -17.81 0.39
CA CYS A 92 11.71 -19.04 -0.39
C CYS A 92 10.49 -19.89 -0.02
N GLY A 93 9.88 -20.51 -1.02
CA GLY A 93 8.71 -21.36 -0.86
C GLY A 93 8.74 -22.57 -1.76
N TYR A 94 7.57 -23.07 -2.15
CA TYR A 94 7.43 -24.27 -2.97
C TYR A 94 8.29 -24.21 -4.26
N TYR A 95 8.30 -23.09 -4.95
CA TYR A 95 9.00 -22.96 -6.24
C TYR A 95 10.51 -23.04 -6.15
N GLU A 96 11.09 -22.74 -4.99
CA GLU A 96 12.53 -22.87 -4.73
C GLU A 96 12.86 -24.25 -4.12
N TYR A 97 12.04 -24.77 -3.22
CA TYR A 97 12.30 -26.00 -2.49
C TYR A 97 12.05 -27.26 -3.31
N TYR A 98 10.98 -27.32 -4.13
CA TYR A 98 10.63 -28.49 -4.91
C TYR A 98 11.70 -28.86 -5.97
N PRO A 99 12.27 -27.90 -6.73
CA PRO A 99 13.38 -28.21 -7.64
C PRO A 99 14.62 -28.80 -6.95
N LEU A 100 14.92 -28.35 -5.71
CA LEU A 100 16.01 -28.93 -4.94
C LEU A 100 15.69 -30.38 -4.52
N ALA A 101 14.45 -30.63 -4.12
CA ALA A 101 14.02 -32.00 -3.76
C ALA A 101 14.12 -32.93 -4.96
N THR A 102 13.69 -32.56 -6.14
CA THR A 102 13.81 -33.38 -7.35
C THR A 102 15.27 -33.58 -7.78
N ALA A 103 16.12 -32.55 -7.65
CA ALA A 103 17.53 -32.64 -7.99
C ALA A 103 18.30 -33.63 -7.07
N VAL A 104 17.85 -33.80 -5.83
CA VAL A 104 18.51 -34.66 -4.85
C VAL A 104 17.93 -36.08 -4.79
N TYR A 105 16.59 -36.18 -4.80
CA TYR A 105 15.87 -37.43 -4.58
C TYR A 105 15.34 -38.07 -5.88
N GLY A 106 15.36 -37.33 -7.00
CA GLY A 106 14.81 -37.72 -8.29
C GLY A 106 13.39 -37.19 -8.53
N ASP A 107 12.93 -37.28 -9.78
CA ASP A 107 11.65 -36.66 -10.23
C ASP A 107 10.41 -37.30 -9.57
N ASP A 108 10.48 -38.55 -9.15
CA ASP A 108 9.38 -39.27 -8.49
C ASP A 108 9.42 -39.15 -6.95
N VAL A 109 10.11 -38.14 -6.41
CA VAL A 109 10.24 -37.95 -4.96
C VAL A 109 8.88 -37.80 -4.28
N SER A 110 8.70 -38.51 -3.19
CA SER A 110 7.49 -38.48 -2.37
C SER A 110 7.85 -38.61 -0.89
N VAL A 111 6.94 -38.21 0.00
CA VAL A 111 7.15 -38.37 1.45
C VAL A 111 7.53 -39.79 1.84
N GLY A 112 6.87 -40.78 1.25
CA GLY A 112 7.18 -42.20 1.53
C GLY A 112 8.56 -42.68 1.06
N ALA A 113 9.16 -41.98 0.09
CA ALA A 113 10.46 -42.33 -0.47
C ALA A 113 11.66 -41.77 0.33
N LEU A 114 11.42 -40.94 1.34
CA LEU A 114 12.50 -40.31 2.13
C LEU A 114 13.12 -41.21 3.19
N ALA A 115 12.43 -42.28 3.59
CA ALA A 115 12.90 -43.15 4.66
C ALA A 115 14.25 -43.85 4.32
N GLY A 116 15.23 -43.72 5.20
CA GLY A 116 16.57 -44.27 5.04
C GLY A 116 17.47 -43.56 4.02
N LYS A 117 17.10 -42.33 3.64
CA LYS A 117 17.81 -41.48 2.67
C LYS A 117 18.69 -40.42 3.36
N ASP A 118 19.48 -40.82 4.34
CA ASP A 118 20.27 -39.90 5.16
C ASP A 118 21.34 -39.13 4.35
N THR A 119 21.96 -39.79 3.36
CA THR A 119 22.94 -39.13 2.47
C THR A 119 22.28 -38.06 1.58
N GLU A 120 21.15 -38.40 1.00
CA GLU A 120 20.34 -37.46 0.19
C GLU A 120 19.83 -36.31 1.05
N TRP A 121 19.44 -36.60 2.30
CA TRP A 121 19.04 -35.57 3.25
C TRP A 121 20.18 -34.56 3.49
N GLN A 122 21.38 -35.01 3.83
CA GLN A 122 22.51 -34.10 4.05
C GLN A 122 22.77 -33.22 2.81
N ARG A 123 22.76 -33.82 1.62
CA ARG A 123 22.95 -33.09 0.37
C ARG A 123 21.82 -32.05 0.15
N TYR A 124 20.58 -32.40 0.46
CA TYR A 124 19.44 -31.47 0.35
C TYR A 124 19.60 -30.30 1.31
N HIS A 125 19.88 -30.60 2.57
CA HIS A 125 20.09 -29.58 3.62
C HIS A 125 21.27 -28.63 3.28
N ASP A 126 22.40 -29.19 2.78
CA ASP A 126 23.51 -28.35 2.32
C ASP A 126 23.10 -27.39 1.20
N LEU A 127 22.18 -27.76 0.32
CA LEU A 127 21.67 -26.91 -0.74
C LEU A 127 20.70 -25.85 -0.20
N THR A 128 19.81 -26.19 0.73
CA THR A 128 18.88 -25.22 1.33
C THR A 128 19.61 -24.13 2.09
N THR A 129 20.71 -24.44 2.77
CA THR A 129 21.54 -23.44 3.47
C THR A 129 22.17 -22.42 2.53
N GLN A 130 22.29 -22.71 1.22
CA GLN A 130 22.82 -21.80 0.21
C GLN A 130 21.75 -20.95 -0.48
N MET A 131 20.49 -21.15 -0.14
CA MET A 131 19.39 -20.36 -0.73
C MET A 131 19.50 -18.87 -0.36
N ARG A 132 18.83 -18.04 -1.14
CA ARG A 132 18.79 -16.59 -0.91
C ARG A 132 18.13 -16.25 0.43
N ALA A 133 18.57 -15.16 1.03
CA ALA A 133 17.88 -14.54 2.14
C ALA A 133 16.72 -13.67 1.64
N PRO A 134 15.69 -13.43 2.48
CA PRO A 134 14.71 -12.41 2.21
C PRO A 134 15.36 -11.01 2.21
N GLN A 135 14.82 -10.10 1.41
CA GLN A 135 15.33 -8.72 1.33
C GLN A 135 14.82 -7.84 2.48
N VAL A 136 13.66 -8.20 3.04
CA VAL A 136 13.03 -7.54 4.17
C VAL A 136 12.89 -8.54 5.32
N ASN A 137 13.55 -8.29 6.45
CA ASN A 137 13.38 -9.10 7.65
C ASN A 137 12.09 -8.72 8.37
N SER A 138 11.17 -9.67 8.50
CA SER A 138 9.90 -9.49 9.20
C SER A 138 9.95 -9.90 10.68
N VAL A 139 11.05 -10.49 11.14
CA VAL A 139 11.27 -10.93 12.51
C VAL A 139 12.52 -10.24 13.04
N ALA A 140 12.39 -9.57 14.20
CA ALA A 140 13.54 -9.00 14.90
C ALA A 140 14.34 -10.13 15.55
N ASP A 141 15.56 -10.37 15.10
CA ASP A 141 16.50 -11.22 15.83
C ASP A 141 17.16 -10.42 16.95
N ALA A 142 17.24 -11.02 18.14
CA ALA A 142 17.82 -10.37 19.33
C ALA A 142 19.30 -9.98 19.13
N ASP A 143 19.99 -10.61 18.21
CA ASP A 143 21.43 -10.40 17.94
C ASP A 143 21.71 -9.60 16.65
N GLY A 144 20.70 -9.20 15.87
CA GLY A 144 20.82 -8.35 14.69
C GLY A 144 21.66 -8.93 13.53
N GLN A 145 22.03 -10.21 13.58
CA GLN A 145 23.02 -10.79 12.67
C GLN A 145 22.50 -11.90 11.75
N SER A 146 21.28 -12.40 11.92
CA SER A 146 20.85 -13.52 11.11
C SER A 146 19.71 -13.13 10.16
N GLU A 147 20.02 -13.24 8.90
CA GLU A 147 19.02 -13.34 7.85
C GLU A 147 18.20 -14.59 8.11
N ASP A 148 16.89 -14.44 8.31
CA ASP A 148 16.00 -15.55 8.64
C ASP A 148 15.63 -16.32 7.38
N LYS A 149 16.62 -17.07 6.85
CA LYS A 149 16.44 -17.93 5.68
C LYS A 149 15.56 -19.11 6.07
N GLY A 150 14.64 -19.45 5.19
CA GLY A 150 13.77 -20.59 5.42
C GLY A 150 12.62 -20.68 4.44
N PHE A 151 11.87 -21.75 4.58
CA PHE A 151 10.64 -21.98 3.84
C PHE A 151 9.49 -21.24 4.52
N ARG A 152 8.65 -20.55 3.71
CA ARG A 152 7.33 -20.09 4.13
C ARG A 152 6.26 -20.61 3.19
N PHE A 153 5.14 -21.04 3.74
CA PHE A 153 4.07 -21.66 2.95
C PHE A 153 3.42 -20.69 1.96
N LEU A 154 3.15 -19.46 2.40
CA LEU A 154 2.75 -18.33 1.57
C LEU A 154 3.49 -17.10 2.08
N GLY A 155 4.77 -16.96 1.75
CA GLY A 155 5.66 -15.92 2.24
C GLY A 155 5.11 -14.51 2.03
N GLN A 156 5.49 -13.61 2.92
CA GLN A 156 5.14 -12.19 2.80
C GLN A 156 5.73 -11.60 1.52
N ARG A 157 5.03 -10.63 0.97
CA ARG A 157 5.39 -10.06 -0.33
C ARG A 157 6.48 -9.00 -0.17
N PHE A 158 7.43 -9.03 -1.09
CA PHE A 158 8.38 -7.92 -1.24
C PHE A 158 7.64 -6.71 -1.81
N THR A 159 7.72 -5.58 -1.12
CA THR A 159 7.24 -4.29 -1.62
C THR A 159 8.35 -3.24 -1.48
N LEU A 160 8.44 -2.32 -2.43
CA LEU A 160 9.50 -1.31 -2.47
C LEU A 160 9.53 -0.45 -1.20
N ASP A 161 8.37 -0.06 -0.70
CA ASP A 161 8.26 0.74 0.53
C ASP A 161 8.71 -0.02 1.78
N ALA A 162 8.39 -1.33 1.88
CA ALA A 162 8.90 -2.16 2.98
C ALA A 162 10.43 -2.26 2.93
N ARG A 163 11.00 -2.37 1.72
CA ARG A 163 12.45 -2.29 1.50
C ARG A 163 13.01 -0.95 1.96
N ILE A 164 12.40 0.17 1.53
CA ILE A 164 12.82 1.53 1.92
C ILE A 164 12.81 1.64 3.45
N PHE A 165 11.71 1.31 4.10
CA PHE A 165 11.59 1.37 5.55
C PHE A 165 12.65 0.54 6.26
N SER A 166 12.87 -0.70 5.83
CA SER A 166 13.85 -1.60 6.45
C SER A 166 15.29 -1.09 6.36
N GLN A 167 15.62 -0.30 5.31
CA GLN A 167 16.96 0.27 5.12
C GLN A 167 17.19 1.55 5.90
N LEU A 168 16.13 2.21 6.40
CA LEU A 168 16.19 3.51 7.07
C LEU A 168 15.94 3.43 8.58
N ILE A 169 16.00 2.23 9.17
CA ILE A 169 15.82 2.02 10.61
C ILE A 169 16.98 1.25 11.23
N TYR A 170 17.05 1.29 12.55
CA TYR A 170 17.92 0.51 13.42
C TYR A 170 19.40 0.63 13.03
N ASP A 171 20.15 -0.48 13.00
CA ASP A 171 21.58 -0.49 12.71
C ASP A 171 21.92 -0.09 11.27
N ARG A 172 20.94 -0.05 10.38
CA ARG A 172 21.15 0.35 8.98
C ARG A 172 21.54 1.84 8.85
N VAL A 173 21.05 2.67 9.75
CA VAL A 173 21.32 4.12 9.76
C VAL A 173 22.17 4.58 10.96
N GLY A 174 22.61 3.65 11.82
CA GLY A 174 23.41 3.97 12.99
C GLY A 174 22.64 4.69 14.09
N THR A 175 23.28 5.63 14.77
CA THR A 175 22.71 6.36 15.91
C THR A 175 22.61 7.86 15.65
N SER A 176 21.69 8.51 16.38
CA SER A 176 21.61 9.96 16.45
C SER A 176 22.78 10.53 17.27
N PRO A 177 23.02 11.86 17.26
CA PRO A 177 24.03 12.50 18.11
C PRO A 177 23.80 12.27 19.63
N SER A 178 22.56 11.93 20.05
CA SER A 178 22.27 11.54 21.43
C SER A 178 22.53 10.05 21.72
N GLY A 179 22.93 9.26 20.71
CA GLY A 179 23.16 7.82 20.83
C GLY A 179 21.90 6.95 20.69
N GLU A 180 20.78 7.52 20.30
CA GLU A 180 19.52 6.81 20.09
C GLU A 180 19.43 6.19 18.70
N ARG A 181 18.83 5.01 18.58
CA ARG A 181 18.54 4.34 17.30
C ARG A 181 17.21 4.79 16.73
N ARG A 182 17.11 4.79 15.40
CA ARG A 182 15.87 5.04 14.68
C ARG A 182 15.00 3.77 14.66
N MET A 183 14.13 3.63 15.64
CA MET A 183 13.35 2.39 15.83
C MET A 183 12.16 2.27 14.86
N LEU A 184 11.62 3.39 14.37
CA LEU A 184 10.54 3.44 13.40
C LEU A 184 10.91 4.37 12.24
N PRO A 185 10.47 4.05 11.00
CA PRO A 185 10.60 4.97 9.87
C PRO A 185 9.58 6.11 9.97
N ASN A 186 9.58 6.99 8.97
CA ASN A 186 8.56 8.01 8.75
C ASN A 186 7.89 7.76 7.39
N ALA A 187 6.61 8.04 7.24
CA ALA A 187 5.92 7.86 5.96
C ALA A 187 6.57 8.64 4.82
N LEU A 188 7.15 9.80 5.12
CA LEU A 188 7.89 10.63 4.16
C LEU A 188 9.17 9.95 3.61
N ASP A 189 9.66 8.88 4.25
CA ASP A 189 10.82 8.15 3.75
C ASP A 189 10.58 7.53 2.36
N VAL A 190 9.35 7.07 2.11
CA VAL A 190 8.98 6.46 0.82
C VAL A 190 9.03 7.47 -0.32
N PRO A 191 8.26 8.58 -0.30
CA PRO A 191 8.34 9.58 -1.35
C PRO A 191 9.73 10.25 -1.43
N ALA A 192 10.46 10.41 -0.32
CA ALA A 192 11.82 10.91 -0.35
C ALA A 192 12.77 9.98 -1.11
N ALA A 193 12.69 8.67 -0.88
CA ALA A 193 13.47 7.66 -1.60
C ALA A 193 13.04 7.56 -3.08
N MET A 194 11.77 7.77 -3.39
CA MET A 194 11.25 7.83 -4.76
C MET A 194 11.55 9.13 -5.50
N GLY A 195 12.29 10.07 -4.90
CA GLY A 195 12.81 11.23 -5.61
C GLY A 195 12.30 12.59 -5.10
N SER A 196 11.30 12.64 -4.21
CA SER A 196 10.76 13.90 -3.69
C SER A 196 11.78 14.67 -2.85
N ASP A 197 12.23 15.81 -3.36
CA ASP A 197 13.05 16.74 -2.60
C ASP A 197 12.25 17.45 -1.51
N THR A 198 10.96 17.66 -1.73
CA THR A 198 10.03 18.23 -0.74
C THR A 198 9.94 17.31 0.49
N ALA A 199 9.73 16.01 0.29
CA ALA A 199 9.66 15.05 1.38
C ALA A 199 10.98 14.98 2.16
N LEU A 200 12.11 14.95 1.45
CA LEU A 200 13.44 14.93 2.07
C LEU A 200 13.75 16.20 2.87
N ALA A 201 13.30 17.37 2.38
CA ALA A 201 13.43 18.63 3.13
C ALA A 201 12.62 18.60 4.42
N LEU A 202 11.37 18.14 4.37
CA LEU A 202 10.50 18.00 5.54
C LEU A 202 11.09 17.04 6.60
N LEU A 203 11.67 15.91 6.16
CA LEU A 203 12.38 14.98 7.06
C LEU A 203 13.58 15.64 7.74
N ARG A 204 14.35 16.46 7.02
CA ARG A 204 15.48 17.23 7.59
C ARG A 204 15.00 18.27 8.59
N ASP A 205 13.95 19.01 8.27
CA ASP A 205 13.38 20.05 9.14
C ASP A 205 12.83 19.44 10.44
N ALA A 206 12.27 18.23 10.36
CA ALA A 206 11.81 17.46 11.52
C ALA A 206 12.96 16.77 12.29
N GLY A 207 14.20 16.86 11.84
CA GLY A 207 15.34 16.15 12.44
C GLY A 207 15.32 14.63 12.26
N ALA A 208 14.40 14.10 11.44
CA ALA A 208 14.23 12.66 11.21
C ALA A 208 15.38 12.01 10.42
N THR A 209 16.27 12.84 9.86
CA THR A 209 17.47 12.43 9.12
C THR A 209 18.76 12.45 9.97
N ASN A 210 18.68 12.84 11.24
CA ASN A 210 19.85 13.06 12.10
C ASN A 210 20.40 11.73 12.66
N TYR A 211 20.78 10.82 11.78
CA TYR A 211 21.44 9.55 12.09
C TYR A 211 22.67 9.37 11.21
N ASP A 212 23.72 8.77 11.74
CA ASP A 212 25.07 8.71 11.11
C ASP A 212 25.07 8.21 9.66
N GLY A 213 24.27 7.18 9.35
CA GLY A 213 24.20 6.55 8.04
C GLY A 213 22.97 6.92 7.19
N TYR A 214 22.08 7.78 7.69
CA TYR A 214 20.80 8.04 7.02
C TYR A 214 20.97 8.61 5.60
N THR A 215 21.80 9.64 5.45
CA THR A 215 22.00 10.32 4.16
C THR A 215 22.55 9.35 3.11
N GLU A 216 23.59 8.58 3.46
CA GLU A 216 24.17 7.60 2.56
C GLU A 216 23.17 6.53 2.12
N ARG A 217 22.33 6.04 3.05
CA ARG A 217 21.28 5.07 2.76
C ARG A 217 20.19 5.64 1.88
N MET A 218 19.74 6.86 2.17
CA MET A 218 18.73 7.55 1.37
C MET A 218 19.23 7.78 -0.07
N ASP A 219 20.47 8.20 -0.25
CA ASP A 219 21.06 8.40 -1.59
C ASP A 219 21.16 7.06 -2.36
N ALA A 220 21.52 5.97 -1.68
CA ALA A 220 21.52 4.64 -2.28
C ALA A 220 20.11 4.20 -2.71
N LEU A 221 19.10 4.40 -1.85
CA LEU A 221 17.71 4.09 -2.15
C LEU A 221 17.18 4.93 -3.33
N ARG A 222 17.48 6.22 -3.38
CA ARG A 222 17.11 7.10 -4.51
C ARG A 222 17.70 6.63 -5.85
N ASN A 223 18.87 6.01 -5.85
CA ASN A 223 19.44 5.41 -7.05
C ASN A 223 18.74 4.08 -7.38
N GLU A 224 18.49 3.23 -6.38
CA GLU A 224 17.77 1.97 -6.53
C GLU A 224 16.35 2.19 -7.11
N THR A 225 15.61 3.17 -6.61
CA THR A 225 14.25 3.47 -7.07
C THR A 225 14.20 3.99 -8.51
N LYS A 226 15.17 4.79 -8.95
CA LYS A 226 15.27 5.24 -10.36
C LYS A 226 15.44 4.07 -11.33
N ASP A 227 16.20 3.04 -10.92
CA ASP A 227 16.41 1.86 -11.76
C ASP A 227 15.20 0.91 -11.74
N ALA A 228 14.31 1.04 -10.75
CA ALA A 228 13.14 0.20 -10.57
C ALA A 228 11.91 0.60 -11.42
N ASP A 229 11.91 1.72 -12.14
CA ASP A 229 10.76 2.23 -12.91
C ASP A 229 10.17 1.17 -13.86
N GLY A 230 11.00 0.42 -14.56
CA GLY A 230 10.58 -0.64 -15.47
C GLY A 230 9.89 -1.80 -14.73
N GLU A 231 10.36 -2.16 -13.55
CA GLU A 231 9.78 -3.20 -12.72
C GLU A 231 8.47 -2.74 -12.08
N LEU A 232 8.42 -1.52 -11.54
CA LEU A 232 7.21 -0.93 -10.98
C LEU A 232 6.10 -0.83 -12.03
N SER A 233 6.41 -0.35 -13.23
CA SER A 233 5.42 -0.15 -14.31
C SER A 233 4.86 -1.43 -14.91
N SER A 234 5.57 -2.56 -14.79
CA SER A 234 5.18 -3.85 -15.38
C SER A 234 4.91 -4.96 -14.38
N GLY A 235 5.27 -4.77 -13.11
CA GLY A 235 5.14 -5.74 -12.03
C GLY A 235 3.72 -5.90 -11.49
N SER A 236 3.62 -6.09 -10.16
CA SER A 236 2.34 -6.21 -9.45
C SER A 236 1.50 -4.94 -9.53
N LEU A 237 0.20 -5.06 -9.21
CA LEU A 237 -0.67 -3.87 -9.09
C LEU A 237 -0.16 -2.91 -8.02
N TYR A 238 0.40 -3.43 -6.93
CA TYR A 238 1.06 -2.62 -5.90
C TYR A 238 2.17 -1.73 -6.46
N GLY A 239 3.10 -2.32 -7.21
CA GLY A 239 4.18 -1.56 -7.86
C GLY A 239 3.65 -0.54 -8.87
N ARG A 240 2.67 -0.94 -9.69
CA ARG A 240 2.03 -0.04 -10.66
C ARG A 240 1.30 1.13 -10.00
N TRP A 241 0.73 0.93 -8.81
CA TRP A 241 0.10 2.01 -8.05
C TRP A 241 1.14 3.03 -7.59
N LEU A 242 2.24 2.60 -6.97
CA LEU A 242 3.35 3.49 -6.61
C LEU A 242 3.89 4.25 -7.83
N TYR A 243 4.07 3.55 -8.96
CA TYR A 243 4.48 4.16 -10.23
C TYR A 243 3.46 5.20 -10.74
N THR A 244 2.17 4.96 -10.52
CA THR A 244 1.11 5.90 -10.91
C THR A 244 1.18 7.19 -10.11
N LEU A 245 1.51 7.12 -8.82
CA LEU A 245 1.61 8.28 -7.94
C LEU A 245 2.91 9.08 -8.10
N ASP A 246 3.95 8.49 -8.67
CA ASP A 246 5.29 9.09 -8.78
C ASP A 246 5.31 10.51 -9.41
N PRO A 247 4.51 10.85 -10.46
CA PRO A 247 4.45 12.21 -10.99
C PRO A 247 4.07 13.30 -9.97
N LEU A 248 3.38 12.95 -8.88
CA LEU A 248 3.06 13.90 -7.79
C LEU A 248 4.30 14.31 -6.99
N LEU A 249 5.39 13.56 -7.10
CA LEU A 249 6.64 13.82 -6.39
C LEU A 249 7.56 14.80 -7.13
N ASP A 250 7.29 15.04 -8.42
CA ASP A 250 8.08 15.91 -9.26
C ASP A 250 7.78 17.39 -9.02
N ALA A 251 8.84 18.19 -8.88
CA ALA A 251 8.70 19.64 -8.85
C ALA A 251 8.20 20.17 -10.21
N LYS A 252 7.12 20.93 -10.21
CA LYS A 252 6.54 21.50 -11.43
C LYS A 252 7.39 22.68 -11.93
N GLY A 253 7.83 22.60 -13.17
CA GLY A 253 8.68 23.59 -13.83
C GLY A 253 7.91 24.60 -14.69
N GLU A 254 8.64 25.26 -15.61
CA GLU A 254 8.05 26.13 -16.64
C GLU A 254 7.04 25.34 -17.49
N GLY A 255 5.91 25.97 -17.82
CA GLY A 255 4.78 25.33 -18.52
C GLY A 255 3.64 24.88 -17.61
N TYR A 256 3.88 24.76 -16.30
CA TYR A 256 2.81 24.56 -15.35
C TYR A 256 2.26 25.88 -14.81
N PRO A 257 0.98 25.93 -14.41
CA PRO A 257 0.38 27.12 -13.78
C PRO A 257 1.16 27.57 -12.53
N ASP A 258 1.20 28.85 -12.25
CA ASP A 258 1.99 29.42 -11.14
C ASP A 258 1.66 28.80 -9.78
N PHE A 259 0.38 28.46 -9.54
CA PHE A 259 -0.03 27.85 -8.27
C PHE A 259 0.62 26.48 -8.07
N MET A 260 0.79 25.66 -9.14
CA MET A 260 1.42 24.35 -9.08
C MET A 260 2.95 24.42 -8.87
N ARG A 261 3.56 25.53 -9.16
CA ARG A 261 5.01 25.76 -9.00
C ARG A 261 5.39 26.23 -7.61
N SER A 262 4.42 26.39 -6.72
CA SER A 262 4.65 26.81 -5.33
C SER A 262 5.10 25.65 -4.44
N THR A 263 5.83 25.96 -3.38
CA THR A 263 6.22 24.99 -2.36
C THR A 263 5.01 24.37 -1.67
N GLU A 264 3.96 25.17 -1.47
CA GLU A 264 2.72 24.74 -0.84
C GLU A 264 1.97 23.73 -1.69
N TRP A 265 2.00 23.91 -3.03
CA TRP A 265 1.41 22.92 -3.93
C TRP A 265 2.18 21.59 -3.92
N GLY A 266 3.51 21.62 -3.93
CA GLY A 266 4.32 20.41 -3.79
C GLY A 266 4.05 19.67 -2.48
N LYS A 267 3.73 20.38 -1.39
CA LYS A 267 3.27 19.74 -0.14
C LYS A 267 1.86 19.16 -0.26
N LYS A 268 0.94 19.84 -0.96
CA LYS A 268 -0.41 19.33 -1.25
C LYS A 268 -0.32 18.04 -2.10
N ASP A 269 0.54 18.02 -3.12
CA ASP A 269 0.77 16.82 -3.94
C ASP A 269 1.34 15.67 -3.09
N LEU A 270 2.29 15.98 -2.19
CA LEU A 270 2.81 15.03 -1.24
C LEU A 270 1.74 14.49 -0.28
N GLN A 271 0.81 15.34 0.19
CA GLN A 271 -0.34 14.89 0.99
C GLN A 271 -1.27 13.97 0.18
N THR A 272 -1.51 14.27 -1.09
CA THR A 272 -2.29 13.41 -2.00
C THR A 272 -1.59 12.07 -2.21
N TYR A 273 -0.27 12.08 -2.45
CA TYR A 273 0.54 10.86 -2.54
C TYR A 273 0.39 9.99 -1.28
N LEU A 274 0.61 10.58 -0.10
CA LEU A 274 0.54 9.87 1.17
C LEU A 274 -0.86 9.36 1.51
N GLY A 275 -1.91 10.09 1.15
CA GLY A 275 -3.29 9.63 1.29
C GLY A 275 -3.56 8.40 0.45
N SER A 276 -3.25 8.44 -0.85
CA SER A 276 -3.41 7.31 -1.75
C SER A 276 -2.45 6.14 -1.43
N TYR A 277 -1.25 6.43 -0.96
CA TYR A 277 -0.34 5.41 -0.43
C TYR A 277 -0.91 4.71 0.82
N THR A 278 -1.59 5.46 1.69
CA THR A 278 -2.28 4.87 2.86
C THR A 278 -3.38 3.92 2.44
N GLU A 279 -4.17 4.27 1.41
CA GLU A 279 -5.17 3.36 0.81
C GLU A 279 -4.50 2.10 0.26
N LEU A 280 -3.42 2.24 -0.52
CA LEU A 280 -2.67 1.10 -1.04
C LEU A 280 -2.19 0.16 0.07
N LYS A 281 -1.68 0.69 1.17
CA LYS A 281 -1.25 -0.10 2.33
C LYS A 281 -2.41 -0.78 3.03
N HIS A 282 -3.52 -0.08 3.20
CA HIS A 282 -4.74 -0.61 3.77
C HIS A 282 -5.30 -1.75 2.91
N ASP A 283 -5.41 -1.54 1.61
CA ASP A 283 -5.94 -2.51 0.66
C ASP A 283 -5.05 -3.77 0.55
N THR A 284 -3.77 -3.63 0.81
CA THR A 284 -2.80 -4.72 0.75
C THR A 284 -2.42 -5.29 2.11
N VAL A 285 -3.07 -4.86 3.18
CA VAL A 285 -2.86 -5.42 4.53
C VAL A 285 -3.02 -6.94 4.52
N LEU A 286 -3.89 -7.42 3.65
CA LEU A 286 -4.00 -8.83 3.28
C LEU A 286 -4.40 -9.10 1.82
N TYR A 287 -4.58 -8.15 0.96
CA TYR A 287 -5.09 -8.12 -0.43
C TYR A 287 -6.44 -7.38 -0.59
N ALA A 288 -6.33 -6.12 -0.93
CA ALA A 288 -7.23 -5.19 -1.61
C ALA A 288 -8.75 -5.21 -1.43
N LYS A 289 -9.33 -4.08 -1.10
CA LYS A 289 -10.39 -3.36 -1.87
C LYS A 289 -10.59 -1.94 -1.35
N GLN A 290 -10.91 -1.04 -2.28
CA GLN A 290 -11.01 0.40 -2.05
C GLN A 290 -12.42 0.89 -1.77
N ALA A 291 -12.52 2.05 -1.07
CA ALA A 291 -13.70 2.88 -0.99
C ALA A 291 -13.43 4.27 -1.59
N ILE A 292 -14.42 4.86 -2.31
CA ILE A 292 -14.35 6.16 -2.96
C ILE A 292 -15.30 7.14 -2.27
N ALA A 293 -14.92 8.42 -2.17
CA ALA A 293 -15.66 9.47 -1.49
C ALA A 293 -16.69 10.18 -2.39
N GLU A 294 -17.73 10.73 -1.76
CA GLU A 294 -18.88 11.40 -2.33
C GLU A 294 -18.70 12.84 -2.78
N ALA A 295 -19.54 13.25 -3.76
CA ALA A 295 -20.00 14.63 -3.89
C ALA A 295 -21.52 14.64 -4.15
N GLY A 296 -22.28 15.23 -3.24
CA GLY A 296 -23.72 15.41 -3.40
C GLY A 296 -24.04 16.56 -4.34
N GLY A 297 -24.81 16.29 -5.38
CA GLY A 297 -25.29 17.31 -6.32
C GLY A 297 -26.47 18.11 -5.78
N GLN A 298 -26.38 19.43 -5.74
CA GLN A 298 -27.52 20.36 -5.68
C GLN A 298 -27.66 21.05 -7.02
N ASP A 299 -28.90 21.08 -7.50
CA ASP A 299 -29.31 21.76 -8.71
C ASP A 299 -29.09 23.26 -8.55
N PHE A 300 -28.21 23.88 -9.33
CA PHE A 300 -27.88 25.29 -9.27
C PHE A 300 -28.27 26.01 -10.55
N ASP A 301 -28.86 27.17 -10.35
CA ASP A 301 -29.14 28.20 -11.33
C ASP A 301 -27.98 28.38 -12.33
N LYS A 302 -28.27 28.57 -13.62
CA LYS A 302 -27.31 28.71 -14.72
C LYS A 302 -26.30 29.83 -14.48
N ARG A 303 -25.30 29.58 -13.66
CA ARG A 303 -24.05 30.34 -13.61
C ARG A 303 -23.05 29.70 -14.57
N ASP A 304 -22.09 30.48 -15.05
CA ASP A 304 -20.95 29.95 -15.77
C ASP A 304 -20.10 29.15 -14.75
N ASP A 305 -20.28 27.83 -14.76
CA ASP A 305 -19.71 26.85 -13.83
C ASP A 305 -18.59 26.00 -14.46
N ARG A 306 -17.94 26.50 -15.53
CA ARG A 306 -16.80 25.85 -16.15
C ARG A 306 -15.68 25.69 -15.14
N GLY A 307 -15.25 24.45 -14.95
CA GLY A 307 -14.21 24.04 -14.02
C GLY A 307 -12.83 23.92 -14.67
N TYR A 308 -11.91 23.31 -13.95
CA TYR A 308 -10.52 23.12 -14.33
C TYR A 308 -10.04 21.75 -13.83
N VAL A 309 -9.26 21.04 -14.63
CA VAL A 309 -8.60 19.78 -14.21
C VAL A 309 -7.21 20.13 -13.71
N GLU A 310 -6.77 19.56 -12.59
CA GLU A 310 -5.37 19.64 -12.18
C GLU A 310 -4.50 19.02 -13.29
N PRO A 311 -3.60 19.78 -13.94
CA PRO A 311 -2.92 19.29 -15.12
C PRO A 311 -1.75 18.36 -14.78
N GLU A 312 -2.09 17.10 -14.54
CA GLU A 312 -1.18 15.99 -14.28
C GLU A 312 -1.27 14.89 -15.36
N PRO A 313 -0.90 15.18 -16.63
CA PRO A 313 -1.13 14.25 -17.73
C PRO A 313 -0.43 12.89 -17.54
N ALA A 314 0.77 12.88 -16.95
CA ALA A 314 1.50 11.65 -16.68
C ALA A 314 0.77 10.77 -15.65
N LEU A 315 0.22 11.36 -14.59
CA LEU A 315 -0.58 10.65 -13.59
C LEU A 315 -1.82 10.02 -14.22
N TYR A 316 -2.60 10.77 -15.00
CA TYR A 316 -3.81 10.25 -15.64
C TYR A 316 -3.50 9.16 -16.67
N TYR A 317 -2.43 9.30 -17.44
CA TYR A 317 -1.95 8.25 -18.33
C TYR A 317 -1.63 6.97 -17.56
N ARG A 318 -0.84 7.07 -16.47
CA ARG A 318 -0.45 5.92 -15.65
C ARG A 318 -1.66 5.30 -14.95
N LEU A 319 -2.64 6.11 -14.50
CA LEU A 319 -3.89 5.64 -13.92
C LEU A 319 -4.71 4.82 -14.93
N SER A 320 -4.83 5.29 -16.18
CA SER A 320 -5.51 4.53 -17.23
C SER A 320 -4.84 3.17 -17.49
N LYS A 321 -3.50 3.11 -17.41
CA LYS A 321 -2.74 1.86 -17.56
C LYS A 321 -2.86 0.93 -16.37
N LEU A 322 -2.87 1.47 -15.15
CA LEU A 322 -3.13 0.71 -13.93
C LEU A 322 -4.52 0.07 -13.99
N THR A 323 -5.56 0.85 -14.31
CA THR A 323 -6.94 0.37 -14.43
C THR A 323 -7.08 -0.71 -15.50
N GLN A 324 -6.46 -0.51 -16.68
CA GLN A 324 -6.45 -1.53 -17.74
C GLN A 324 -5.76 -2.82 -17.30
N ALA A 325 -4.61 -2.72 -16.62
CA ALA A 325 -3.90 -3.88 -16.09
C ALA A 325 -4.69 -4.62 -15.01
N THR A 326 -5.43 -3.89 -14.17
CA THR A 326 -6.34 -4.47 -13.18
C THR A 326 -7.43 -5.28 -13.87
N LYS A 327 -8.09 -4.69 -14.86
CA LYS A 327 -9.12 -5.37 -15.66
C LYS A 327 -8.59 -6.64 -16.32
N ASP A 328 -7.49 -6.52 -17.08
CA ASP A 328 -6.92 -7.63 -17.84
C ASP A 328 -6.48 -8.78 -16.92
N GLY A 329 -5.88 -8.47 -15.78
CA GLY A 329 -5.46 -9.46 -14.80
C GLY A 329 -6.63 -10.18 -14.15
N LEU A 330 -7.62 -9.44 -13.68
CA LEU A 330 -8.82 -10.04 -13.04
C LEU A 330 -9.62 -10.89 -14.01
N LEU A 331 -9.78 -10.46 -15.28
CA LEU A 331 -10.36 -11.27 -16.36
C LEU A 331 -9.54 -12.55 -16.59
N GLY A 332 -8.21 -12.44 -16.62
CA GLY A 332 -7.30 -13.56 -16.80
C GLY A 332 -7.42 -14.63 -15.70
N TYR A 333 -7.77 -14.24 -14.49
CA TYR A 333 -8.02 -15.13 -13.37
C TYR A 333 -9.50 -15.58 -13.25
N GLY A 334 -10.39 -15.09 -14.12
CA GLY A 334 -11.83 -15.37 -14.05
C GLY A 334 -12.52 -14.78 -12.81
N MET A 335 -11.99 -13.65 -12.30
CA MET A 335 -12.44 -12.99 -11.07
C MET A 335 -13.24 -11.71 -11.33
N LEU A 336 -13.54 -11.38 -12.59
CA LEU A 336 -14.23 -10.16 -12.97
C LEU A 336 -15.47 -10.50 -13.80
N GLY A 337 -16.62 -9.97 -13.41
CA GLY A 337 -17.87 -10.04 -14.17
C GLY A 337 -17.89 -9.02 -15.33
N ASP A 338 -18.86 -9.19 -16.24
CA ASP A 338 -19.00 -8.30 -17.40
C ASP A 338 -19.34 -6.85 -16.99
N ASP A 339 -20.17 -6.68 -15.97
CA ASP A 339 -20.58 -5.36 -15.45
C ASP A 339 -19.38 -4.63 -14.83
N ASP A 340 -18.61 -5.30 -13.96
CA ASP A 340 -17.40 -4.73 -13.35
C ASP A 340 -16.32 -4.42 -14.41
N ALA A 341 -16.17 -5.29 -15.42
CA ALA A 341 -15.27 -5.03 -16.53
C ALA A 341 -15.68 -3.77 -17.32
N GLY A 342 -16.99 -3.57 -17.49
CA GLY A 342 -17.55 -2.35 -18.10
C GLY A 342 -17.25 -1.08 -17.30
N MET A 343 -17.36 -1.15 -15.97
CA MET A 343 -17.00 -0.02 -15.09
C MET A 343 -15.51 0.34 -15.18
N LEU A 344 -14.63 -0.67 -15.22
CA LEU A 344 -13.20 -0.42 -15.42
C LEU A 344 -12.89 0.21 -16.79
N ASP A 345 -13.65 -0.13 -17.87
CA ASP A 345 -13.53 0.53 -19.18
C ASP A 345 -13.91 2.02 -19.12
N ILE A 346 -14.96 2.35 -18.37
CA ILE A 346 -15.35 3.75 -18.17
C ILE A 346 -14.24 4.51 -17.43
N LEU A 347 -13.65 3.91 -16.40
CA LEU A 347 -12.54 4.53 -15.64
C LEU A 347 -11.28 4.72 -16.51
N VAL A 348 -10.94 3.76 -17.38
CA VAL A 348 -9.87 3.90 -18.38
C VAL A 348 -10.16 5.06 -19.33
N SER A 349 -11.40 5.15 -19.85
CA SER A 349 -11.84 6.24 -20.73
C SER A 349 -11.77 7.59 -20.04
N LEU A 350 -12.29 7.68 -18.83
CA LEU A 350 -12.30 8.90 -18.01
C LEU A 350 -10.87 9.41 -17.75
N SER A 351 -9.98 8.52 -17.31
CA SER A 351 -8.57 8.86 -17.06
C SER A 351 -7.89 9.35 -18.34
N SER A 352 -8.19 8.76 -19.49
CA SER A 352 -7.65 9.18 -20.80
C SER A 352 -8.18 10.55 -21.23
N GLN A 353 -9.43 10.86 -20.93
CA GLN A 353 -10.02 12.18 -21.19
C GLN A 353 -9.43 13.26 -20.28
N LEU A 354 -9.23 12.96 -18.98
CA LEU A 354 -8.54 13.86 -18.06
C LEU A 354 -7.09 14.12 -18.48
N GLN A 355 -6.39 13.13 -19.00
CA GLN A 355 -5.07 13.31 -19.61
C GLN A 355 -5.13 14.32 -20.76
N ALA A 356 -6.04 14.13 -21.73
CA ALA A 356 -6.17 14.99 -22.89
C ALA A 356 -6.55 16.44 -22.50
N ILE A 357 -7.43 16.62 -21.51
CA ILE A 357 -7.78 17.95 -20.97
C ILE A 357 -6.55 18.60 -20.34
N SER A 358 -5.81 17.88 -19.49
CA SER A 358 -4.59 18.36 -18.84
C SER A 358 -3.52 18.81 -19.87
N GLU A 359 -3.33 18.06 -20.95
CA GLU A 359 -2.40 18.41 -22.03
C GLU A 359 -2.82 19.72 -22.76
N LYS A 360 -4.13 19.94 -22.94
CA LYS A 360 -4.67 21.18 -23.50
C LYS A 360 -4.46 22.35 -22.56
N GLU A 361 -4.74 22.17 -21.27
CA GLU A 361 -4.57 23.22 -20.24
C GLU A 361 -3.09 23.66 -20.14
N LEU A 362 -2.13 22.71 -20.14
CA LEU A 362 -0.69 23.01 -20.16
C LEU A 362 -0.22 23.69 -21.46
N SER A 363 -0.88 23.43 -22.57
CA SER A 363 -0.55 24.04 -23.87
C SER A 363 -1.41 25.27 -24.20
N GLU A 364 -2.18 25.79 -23.24
CA GLU A 364 -3.09 26.94 -23.37
C GLU A 364 -4.10 26.79 -24.52
N GLN A 365 -4.50 25.54 -24.82
CA GLN A 365 -5.53 25.26 -25.80
C GLN A 365 -6.92 25.35 -25.19
N ALA A 366 -7.87 25.93 -25.92
CA ALA A 366 -9.25 25.99 -25.45
C ALA A 366 -9.89 24.61 -25.35
N LEU A 367 -10.59 24.37 -24.26
CA LEU A 367 -11.42 23.19 -24.08
C LEU A 367 -12.71 23.30 -24.88
N THR A 368 -13.27 22.19 -25.30
CA THR A 368 -14.57 22.09 -25.94
C THR A 368 -15.70 22.12 -24.90
N ASP A 369 -16.93 22.39 -25.36
CA ASP A 369 -18.11 22.34 -24.47
C ASP A 369 -18.28 20.93 -23.86
N ASP A 370 -18.00 19.86 -24.61
CA ASP A 370 -18.08 18.48 -24.12
C ASP A 370 -17.05 18.19 -23.01
N GLU A 371 -15.85 18.76 -23.12
CA GLU A 371 -14.82 18.64 -22.07
C GLU A 371 -15.22 19.39 -20.80
N TYR A 372 -15.83 20.57 -20.92
CA TYR A 372 -16.41 21.28 -19.77
C TYR A 372 -17.59 20.53 -19.14
N GLU A 373 -18.45 19.87 -19.95
CA GLU A 373 -19.51 18.99 -19.43
C GLU A 373 -18.92 17.79 -18.67
N LEU A 374 -17.82 17.19 -19.15
CA LEU A 374 -17.14 16.12 -18.44
C LEU A 374 -16.61 16.60 -17.08
N ILE A 375 -15.95 17.76 -17.03
CA ILE A 375 -15.45 18.36 -15.77
C ILE A 375 -16.61 18.60 -14.80
N ARG A 376 -17.72 19.15 -15.27
CA ARG A 376 -18.92 19.40 -14.46
C ARG A 376 -19.53 18.10 -13.93
N GLY A 377 -19.62 17.09 -14.78
CA GLY A 377 -20.22 15.78 -14.46
C GLY A 377 -19.31 14.81 -13.72
N PHE A 378 -18.03 15.16 -13.50
CA PHE A 378 -17.02 14.26 -12.96
C PHE A 378 -17.41 13.69 -11.58
N GLY A 379 -17.84 14.55 -10.65
CA GLY A 379 -18.26 14.12 -9.32
C GLY A 379 -19.45 13.16 -9.34
N VAL A 380 -20.43 13.39 -10.23
CA VAL A 380 -21.60 12.51 -10.40
C VAL A 380 -21.19 11.14 -10.94
N GLN A 381 -20.22 11.10 -11.87
CA GLN A 381 -19.70 9.83 -12.37
C GLN A 381 -18.99 9.02 -11.27
N LEU A 382 -18.18 9.67 -10.44
CA LEU A 382 -17.55 9.01 -9.31
C LEU A 382 -18.56 8.51 -8.27
N GLU A 383 -19.61 9.30 -7.98
CA GLU A 383 -20.69 8.89 -7.09
C GLU A 383 -21.43 7.64 -7.63
N HIS A 384 -21.67 7.61 -8.93
CA HIS A 384 -22.29 6.45 -9.57
C HIS A 384 -21.43 5.19 -9.44
N PHE A 385 -20.13 5.27 -9.70
CA PHE A 385 -19.20 4.16 -9.46
C PHE A 385 -19.22 3.68 -8.02
N TRP A 386 -19.16 4.62 -7.09
CA TRP A 386 -19.22 4.31 -5.66
C TRP A 386 -20.52 3.57 -5.29
N GLN A 387 -21.67 4.03 -5.80
CA GLN A 387 -22.95 3.38 -5.55
C GLN A 387 -22.99 1.97 -6.11
N GLU A 388 -22.67 1.78 -7.39
CA GLU A 388 -22.72 0.46 -8.04
C GLU A 388 -21.84 -0.57 -7.33
N VAL A 389 -20.61 -0.22 -7.00
CA VAL A 389 -19.68 -1.13 -6.31
C VAL A 389 -20.19 -1.51 -4.92
N ASN A 390 -20.62 -0.54 -4.12
CA ASN A 390 -21.05 -0.80 -2.74
C ASN A 390 -22.45 -1.45 -2.69
N GLU A 391 -23.34 -1.15 -3.62
CA GLU A 391 -24.65 -1.82 -3.72
C GLU A 391 -24.49 -3.29 -4.14
N ALA A 392 -23.56 -3.58 -5.05
CA ALA A 392 -23.24 -4.94 -5.45
C ALA A 392 -22.65 -5.77 -4.30
N ASP A 393 -21.72 -5.19 -3.54
CA ASP A 393 -21.06 -5.84 -2.40
C ASP A 393 -22.04 -6.07 -1.23
N SER A 394 -22.80 -5.05 -0.86
CA SER A 394 -23.71 -5.10 0.30
C SER A 394 -25.05 -5.77 0.02
N GLY A 395 -25.44 -5.93 -1.25
CA GLY A 395 -26.80 -6.36 -1.65
C GLY A 395 -27.89 -5.37 -1.25
N ARG A 396 -27.54 -4.13 -0.91
CA ARG A 396 -28.44 -3.05 -0.49
C ARG A 396 -28.49 -1.97 -1.55
N THR A 397 -29.58 -1.26 -1.66
CA THR A 397 -29.78 -0.10 -2.55
C THR A 397 -29.95 1.19 -1.75
N ASN A 398 -29.67 2.32 -2.37
CA ASN A 398 -29.74 3.66 -1.76
C ASN A 398 -28.80 3.83 -0.55
N LEU A 399 -27.58 3.34 -0.69
CA LEU A 399 -26.53 3.49 0.32
C LEU A 399 -26.23 4.97 0.58
N LYS A 400 -25.80 5.26 1.79
CA LYS A 400 -25.36 6.61 2.19
C LYS A 400 -23.87 6.58 2.47
N THR A 401 -23.15 7.60 2.05
CA THR A 401 -21.72 7.69 2.17
C THR A 401 -21.21 7.65 3.60
N TYR A 402 -22.01 8.15 4.56
CA TYR A 402 -21.66 8.00 5.97
C TYR A 402 -21.70 6.53 6.46
N GLU A 403 -22.33 5.61 5.70
CA GLU A 403 -22.31 4.16 6.02
C GLU A 403 -20.99 3.52 5.54
N TYR A 404 -20.34 4.11 4.54
CA TYR A 404 -19.07 3.66 3.97
C TYR A 404 -18.06 4.82 3.91
N PRO A 405 -17.60 5.32 5.06
CA PRO A 405 -16.71 6.47 5.11
C PRO A 405 -15.33 6.12 4.55
N ALA A 406 -14.73 7.08 3.82
CA ALA A 406 -13.38 6.95 3.26
C ALA A 406 -12.25 6.97 4.30
N ALA A 407 -12.56 7.22 5.58
CA ALA A 407 -11.58 7.18 6.65
C ALA A 407 -11.15 5.74 6.93
N LEU A 408 -9.85 5.49 6.81
CA LEU A 408 -9.21 4.20 6.99
C LEU A 408 -7.87 4.35 7.72
N VAL A 409 -7.37 3.26 8.30
CA VAL A 409 -6.10 3.23 9.01
C VAL A 409 -5.34 1.95 8.69
N THR A 410 -4.02 2.05 8.61
CA THR A 410 -3.16 0.90 8.35
C THR A 410 -1.84 1.01 9.10
N ASP A 411 -1.33 -0.11 9.59
CA ASP A 411 0.02 -0.20 10.14
C ASP A 411 1.05 -0.45 9.04
N VAL A 412 2.18 0.24 9.12
CA VAL A 412 3.22 0.18 8.09
C VAL A 412 4.59 -0.28 8.60
N ALA A 413 4.86 -0.11 9.91
CA ALA A 413 6.11 -0.56 10.51
C ALA A 413 5.94 -0.81 12.00
N THR A 414 6.69 -1.80 12.52
CA THR A 414 6.71 -2.14 13.96
C THR A 414 8.15 -2.12 14.47
N GLY A 415 8.39 -1.50 15.61
CA GLY A 415 9.69 -1.48 16.29
C GLY A 415 9.58 -1.03 17.74
N ASP A 416 10.35 -1.62 18.64
CA ASP A 416 10.40 -1.27 20.07
C ASP A 416 9.01 -1.27 20.75
N ASP A 417 8.25 -2.36 20.55
CA ASP A 417 6.86 -2.53 21.03
C ASP A 417 5.87 -1.44 20.58
N LYS A 418 6.20 -0.70 19.54
CA LYS A 418 5.39 0.34 18.95
C LYS A 418 5.07 0.00 17.49
N VAL A 419 3.99 0.57 17.00
CA VAL A 419 3.58 0.51 15.61
C VAL A 419 3.43 1.93 15.06
N LEU A 420 3.93 2.13 13.85
CA LEU A 420 3.67 3.31 13.04
C LEU A 420 2.41 3.03 12.22
N GLU A 421 1.42 3.88 12.39
CA GLU A 421 0.16 3.83 11.65
C GLU A 421 -0.04 5.07 10.81
N LEU A 422 -0.64 4.86 9.63
CA LEU A 422 -1.06 5.90 8.72
C LEU A 422 -2.58 5.88 8.62
N GLY A 423 -3.19 7.05 8.49
CA GLY A 423 -4.63 7.15 8.34
C GLY A 423 -5.06 8.23 7.37
N THR A 424 -6.21 8.01 6.73
CA THR A 424 -6.98 9.04 6.04
C THR A 424 -8.20 9.42 6.90
N GLY A 425 -8.72 10.62 6.72
CA GLY A 425 -9.86 11.11 7.48
C GLY A 425 -10.96 11.65 6.59
N LYS A 426 -11.63 12.71 7.04
CA LYS A 426 -12.60 13.43 6.20
C LYS A 426 -11.87 14.08 5.04
N VAL A 427 -12.47 14.02 3.86
CA VAL A 427 -12.01 14.75 2.67
C VAL A 427 -12.02 16.24 2.97
N SER A 428 -10.91 16.93 2.68
CA SER A 428 -10.79 18.38 2.80
C SER A 428 -11.17 19.06 1.47
N THR A 429 -11.63 20.32 1.53
CA THR A 429 -11.93 21.10 0.32
C THR A 429 -10.76 22.01 -0.01
N ILE A 430 -10.26 21.93 -1.25
CA ILE A 430 -9.27 22.86 -1.78
C ILE A 430 -9.95 24.01 -2.52
N TYR A 431 -9.39 25.21 -2.41
CA TYR A 431 -9.76 26.40 -3.17
C TYR A 431 -8.56 26.85 -3.99
N VAL A 432 -8.70 26.86 -5.32
CA VAL A 432 -7.60 27.17 -6.24
C VAL A 432 -8.03 28.28 -7.20
N VAL A 433 -7.15 29.25 -7.41
CA VAL A 433 -7.32 30.26 -8.46
C VAL A 433 -6.70 29.75 -9.74
N VAL A 434 -7.53 29.49 -10.75
CA VAL A 434 -7.14 28.86 -12.02
C VAL A 434 -7.54 29.72 -13.21
N PRO A 435 -6.82 29.63 -14.34
CA PRO A 435 -7.22 30.26 -15.60
C PRO A 435 -8.27 29.40 -16.31
N VAL A 436 -9.45 29.97 -16.56
CA VAL A 436 -10.51 29.35 -17.38
C VAL A 436 -10.90 30.35 -18.47
N ASP A 437 -10.70 30.00 -19.72
CA ASP A 437 -10.98 30.88 -20.90
C ASP A 437 -10.37 32.28 -20.75
N GLY A 438 -9.12 32.37 -20.31
CA GLY A 438 -8.40 33.63 -20.15
C GLY A 438 -8.85 34.49 -18.98
N GLN A 439 -9.70 33.95 -18.09
CA GLN A 439 -10.16 34.62 -16.86
C GLN A 439 -9.71 33.81 -15.64
N LEU A 440 -9.30 34.52 -14.57
CA LEU A 440 -9.04 33.87 -13.29
C LEU A 440 -10.34 33.55 -12.58
N ARG A 441 -10.46 32.28 -12.14
CA ARG A 441 -11.61 31.78 -11.37
C ARG A 441 -11.16 31.09 -10.12
N VAL A 442 -11.99 31.04 -9.10
CA VAL A 442 -11.82 30.21 -7.93
C VAL A 442 -12.58 28.92 -8.18
N CYS A 443 -11.85 27.81 -8.30
CA CYS A 443 -12.42 26.47 -8.37
C CYS A 443 -12.25 25.75 -7.03
N THR A 444 -13.11 24.78 -6.76
CA THR A 444 -13.07 23.94 -5.57
C THR A 444 -13.00 22.47 -5.97
N GLY A 445 -12.35 21.68 -5.14
CA GLY A 445 -12.26 20.23 -5.33
C GLY A 445 -11.96 19.52 -4.03
N PRO A 446 -12.04 18.19 -4.01
CA PRO A 446 -11.66 17.38 -2.87
C PRO A 446 -10.14 17.22 -2.82
N VAL A 447 -9.61 17.06 -1.59
CA VAL A 447 -8.22 16.67 -1.34
C VAL A 447 -8.15 15.74 -0.13
N TYR A 448 -7.21 14.80 -0.14
CA TYR A 448 -6.98 13.90 0.98
C TYR A 448 -6.65 14.66 2.26
N SER A 449 -7.05 14.09 3.40
CA SER A 449 -6.42 14.34 4.68
C SER A 449 -5.48 13.19 5.00
N PHE A 450 -4.34 13.48 5.61
CA PHE A 450 -3.34 12.47 5.95
C PHE A 450 -2.91 12.62 7.41
N TYR A 451 -2.76 11.48 8.08
CA TYR A 451 -2.34 11.36 9.47
C TYR A 451 -1.27 10.31 9.61
N GLN A 452 -0.27 10.60 10.43
CA GLN A 452 0.74 9.66 10.85
C GLN A 452 0.86 9.70 12.37
N PHE A 453 0.87 8.55 13.02
CA PHE A 453 0.99 8.48 14.47
C PHE A 453 1.61 7.17 14.92
N VAL A 454 2.11 7.17 16.15
CA VAL A 454 2.75 6.00 16.76
C VAL A 454 1.97 5.62 18.02
N GLN A 455 1.72 4.32 18.18
CA GLN A 455 1.09 3.77 19.37
C GLN A 455 1.72 2.44 19.80
N PRO A 456 1.37 1.88 20.98
CA PRO A 456 1.83 0.55 21.36
C PRO A 456 1.38 -0.51 20.35
N ALA A 457 2.26 -1.43 19.97
CA ALA A 457 1.95 -2.49 18.99
C ALA A 457 0.75 -3.37 19.42
N ALA A 458 0.52 -3.53 20.72
CA ALA A 458 -0.66 -4.23 21.24
C ALA A 458 -1.99 -3.53 20.94
N ASN A 459 -1.95 -2.24 20.58
CA ASN A 459 -3.13 -1.40 20.34
C ASN A 459 -3.32 -1.07 18.85
N ARG A 460 -2.85 -1.96 17.94
CA ARG A 460 -3.08 -1.77 16.50
C ARG A 460 -4.53 -1.43 16.24
N MET A 461 -4.76 -0.37 15.45
CA MET A 461 -6.08 0.19 15.25
C MET A 461 -6.82 -0.55 14.14
N THR A 462 -8.14 -0.68 14.30
CA THR A 462 -9.05 -1.12 13.23
C THR A 462 -9.73 0.10 12.60
N ASP A 463 -10.32 -0.07 11.44
CA ASP A 463 -11.08 1.00 10.77
C ASP A 463 -12.23 1.50 11.65
N SER A 464 -12.92 0.60 12.35
CA SER A 464 -14.02 0.97 13.26
C SER A 464 -13.53 1.85 14.41
N GLU A 465 -12.38 1.50 15.01
CA GLU A 465 -11.76 2.28 16.08
C GLU A 465 -11.30 3.66 15.54
N TRP A 466 -10.68 3.69 14.35
CA TRP A 466 -10.22 4.92 13.69
C TRP A 466 -11.38 5.86 13.34
N ARG A 467 -12.42 5.34 12.68
CA ARG A 467 -13.63 6.09 12.32
C ARG A 467 -14.31 6.69 13.56
N GLY A 468 -14.38 5.93 14.65
CA GLY A 468 -14.88 6.42 15.94
C GLY A 468 -14.03 7.56 16.50
N LEU A 469 -12.69 7.45 16.41
CA LEU A 469 -11.75 8.46 16.87
C LEU A 469 -11.82 9.75 16.04
N MET A 470 -11.94 9.62 14.72
CA MET A 470 -12.03 10.73 13.78
C MET A 470 -13.42 11.38 13.69
N GLY A 471 -14.42 10.80 14.39
CA GLY A 471 -15.79 11.29 14.36
C GLY A 471 -16.40 11.23 12.95
N VAL A 472 -16.08 10.19 12.18
CA VAL A 472 -16.61 9.95 10.85
C VAL A 472 -17.87 9.09 10.96
N GLY A 473 -18.99 9.57 10.38
CA GLY A 473 -20.33 8.94 10.48
C GLY A 473 -21.41 9.96 10.83
N LEU A 474 -22.61 9.45 11.19
CA LEU A 474 -23.85 10.23 11.33
C LEU A 474 -23.83 11.43 12.30
N SER A 475 -22.91 11.51 13.26
CA SER A 475 -22.98 12.55 14.31
C SER A 475 -21.65 12.84 15.02
N GLY A 476 -20.52 12.43 14.45
CA GLY A 476 -19.27 12.43 15.20
C GLY A 476 -18.49 13.73 15.10
N ALA A 477 -18.15 14.31 16.27
CA ALA A 477 -17.03 15.23 16.37
C ALA A 477 -15.72 14.42 16.52
N LYS A 478 -14.65 14.92 15.93
CA LYS A 478 -13.29 14.37 16.13
C LYS A 478 -13.00 14.29 17.65
N SER A 479 -12.51 13.16 18.12
CA SER A 479 -12.12 12.99 19.52
C SER A 479 -10.94 13.91 19.86
N ALA A 480 -10.90 14.42 21.09
CA ALA A 480 -9.75 15.18 21.58
C ALA A 480 -8.46 14.33 21.66
N SER A 481 -8.57 13.00 21.61
CA SER A 481 -7.43 12.07 21.58
C SER A 481 -7.03 11.66 20.18
N ALA A 482 -7.74 12.10 19.14
CA ALA A 482 -7.36 11.82 17.75
C ALA A 482 -6.08 12.58 17.39
N PRO A 483 -5.18 11.98 16.58
CA PRO A 483 -3.97 12.66 16.14
C PRO A 483 -4.31 13.91 15.34
N ASP A 484 -3.45 14.91 15.44
CA ASP A 484 -3.52 16.09 14.60
C ASP A 484 -2.99 15.76 13.18
N VAL A 485 -3.37 16.59 12.21
CA VAL A 485 -2.75 16.57 10.88
C VAL A 485 -1.27 16.92 11.01
N GLU A 486 -0.48 16.47 10.03
CA GLU A 486 0.95 16.73 10.00
C GLU A 486 1.26 18.25 10.00
N ALA A 487 2.18 18.68 10.86
CA ALA A 487 2.50 20.10 11.06
C ALA A 487 2.93 20.83 9.76
N TRP A 488 3.53 20.11 8.81
CA TRP A 488 3.99 20.67 7.54
C TRP A 488 2.85 21.05 6.60
N THR A 489 1.60 20.61 6.86
CA THR A 489 0.40 20.98 6.09
C THR A 489 -0.11 22.39 6.43
N SER A 490 0.31 22.96 7.56
CA SER A 490 -0.17 24.26 8.07
C SER A 490 0.04 25.45 7.11
N GLY A 491 0.94 25.34 6.13
CA GLY A 491 1.19 26.38 5.13
C GLY A 491 0.09 26.49 4.07
N PHE A 492 -0.72 25.46 3.88
CA PHE A 492 -1.79 25.42 2.86
C PHE A 492 -3.13 24.90 3.39
N GLN A 493 -3.17 24.27 4.55
CA GLN A 493 -4.39 23.73 5.15
C GLN A 493 -4.82 24.55 6.37
N LEU A 494 -6.06 25.01 6.37
CA LEU A 494 -6.67 25.61 7.54
C LEU A 494 -7.17 24.50 8.47
N THR A 495 -6.79 24.58 9.74
CA THR A 495 -7.28 23.70 10.80
C THR A 495 -8.34 24.41 11.60
N GLY A 496 -9.56 23.89 11.63
CA GLY A 496 -10.67 24.41 12.42
C GLY A 496 -12.02 23.88 11.93
N ASP A 497 -12.98 23.77 12.84
CA ASP A 497 -14.38 23.47 12.50
C ASP A 497 -15.00 24.72 11.87
N TYR A 498 -14.84 24.91 10.58
CA TYR A 498 -15.41 26.04 9.82
C TYR A 498 -16.77 25.71 9.19
N TRP A 499 -17.40 24.57 9.54
CA TRP A 499 -18.71 24.13 9.04
C TRP A 499 -19.58 23.55 10.13
#